data_be9ad4209f923471dd7275dbfe53594b
#
_entry.id   be9ad4209f923471dd7275dbfe53594b
#
_cell.length_a   1.000
_cell.length_b   1.000
_cell.length_c   1.000
_cell.angle_alpha   90.00
_cell.angle_beta   90.00
_cell.angle_gamma   90.00
#
_symmetry.space_group_name_H-M   'P 1'
#
loop_
_entity.id
_entity.type
_entity.pdbx_description
1 polymer ?
#
loop_
_entity_poly.entity_id
_entity_poly.type
_entity_poly.pdbx_seq_one_letter_code
_entity_poly.pdbx_strand_id
1 'polypeptide(L)'
;GGYNTYTVGKWHLGRTEEPSPAAAGFDRSYILVQGGASHFDDQFAIIGNDPKAIYRENGKQVSAPEGFFSSQFYTDTMLEYIEQGRSNGKPFFALLSYTAPHWPLHVPDEWLDKYEGRYAAGYEAIRQERLARMKEMGLLPANVEANVPMDGALPSWDQLTDEQKRREARSMELYASMVDNMDHHIGRVIDYLKKTGEYDNTFILFFSDNGADGNNPEDLPGNDVWMKENFDNSLENMGRRGSYIAYGPQWAQVSTAPFPFFKGLTSQGGIQVPAIIRAPQVSQPGTITHEVAHVMDVMPTFLELAGIEQPSGTYNGREVASIEGISMRPILEGKAMPERAIGWELFGRKALRKGDWKITNMNPPYGTAQWQLYNLAEDPTESRDLAARHPEKLAELLKDWEAYVARNNVLMGEFDLRYGFDTCLYDRCFK
;
A
#
# COMPACT_ATOMS: atom_id res chain seq x y z
N GLY A 1 -11.97 -24.25 -8.47
CA GLY A 1 -11.45 -23.93 -9.82
C GLY A 1 -10.33 -24.85 -10.31
N GLY A 2 -9.85 -25.80 -9.48
CA GLY A 2 -8.79 -26.74 -9.87
C GLY A 2 -7.38 -26.19 -9.86
N TYR A 3 -7.16 -25.03 -9.26
CA TYR A 3 -5.85 -24.41 -9.07
C TYR A 3 -5.15 -24.92 -7.81
N ASN A 4 -3.83 -24.99 -7.84
CA ASN A 4 -3.02 -24.97 -6.62
C ASN A 4 -2.99 -23.53 -6.07
N THR A 5 -3.17 -23.34 -4.78
CA THR A 5 -3.33 -22.00 -4.20
C THR A 5 -2.29 -21.73 -3.10
N TYR A 6 -1.53 -20.66 -3.25
CA TYR A 6 -0.40 -20.33 -2.39
C TYR A 6 -0.46 -18.89 -1.89
N THR A 7 -0.11 -18.66 -0.62
CA THR A 7 0.12 -17.31 -0.10
C THR A 7 1.37 -17.26 0.75
N VAL A 8 2.20 -16.25 0.49
CA VAL A 8 3.45 -16.02 1.24
C VAL A 8 3.60 -14.54 1.54
N GLY A 9 3.97 -14.21 2.79
CA GLY A 9 4.25 -12.86 3.21
C GLY A 9 3.24 -12.30 4.21
N LYS A 10 2.99 -10.99 4.18
CA LYS A 10 2.06 -10.30 5.08
C LYS A 10 0.62 -10.78 4.90
N TRP A 11 -0.04 -11.14 6.01
CA TRP A 11 -1.45 -11.52 6.01
C TRP A 11 -2.36 -10.39 6.51
N HIS A 12 -2.17 -9.91 7.71
CA HIS A 12 -2.87 -8.79 8.36
C HIS A 12 -4.41 -8.85 8.34
N LEU A 13 -4.99 -10.04 8.20
CA LEU A 13 -6.46 -10.25 8.16
C LEU A 13 -7.01 -10.91 9.44
N GLY A 14 -6.21 -10.97 10.49
CA GLY A 14 -6.59 -11.49 11.81
C GLY A 14 -5.60 -12.50 12.40
N ARG A 15 -5.73 -12.74 13.71
CA ARG A 15 -4.81 -13.58 14.49
C ARG A 15 -5.38 -14.96 14.82
N THR A 16 -6.69 -15.15 14.67
CA THR A 16 -7.40 -16.41 14.97
C THR A 16 -7.33 -17.38 13.79
N GLU A 17 -7.85 -18.57 13.95
CA GLU A 17 -7.90 -19.58 12.89
C GLU A 17 -8.95 -19.26 11.79
N GLU A 18 -10.03 -18.57 12.17
CA GLU A 18 -11.14 -18.28 11.26
C GLU A 18 -10.72 -17.46 10.02
N PRO A 19 -9.93 -16.37 10.14
CA PRO A 19 -9.40 -15.64 9.00
C PRO A 19 -8.06 -16.20 8.50
N SER A 20 -7.73 -17.47 8.77
CA SER A 20 -6.46 -18.06 8.33
C SER A 20 -6.43 -18.27 6.81
N PRO A 21 -5.23 -18.36 6.19
CA PRO A 21 -5.10 -18.70 4.78
C PRO A 21 -5.82 -20.00 4.38
N ALA A 22 -5.76 -21.04 5.23
CA ALA A 22 -6.44 -22.30 4.97
C ALA A 22 -7.97 -22.13 4.94
N ALA A 23 -8.54 -21.34 5.87
CA ALA A 23 -9.97 -21.01 5.85
C ALA A 23 -10.36 -20.14 4.64
N ALA A 24 -9.43 -19.34 4.10
CA ALA A 24 -9.60 -18.60 2.85
C ALA A 24 -9.41 -19.45 1.59
N GLY A 25 -9.00 -20.72 1.72
CA GLY A 25 -8.89 -21.66 0.59
C GLY A 25 -7.48 -21.81 0.00
N PHE A 26 -6.42 -21.34 0.70
CA PHE A 26 -5.05 -21.59 0.27
C PHE A 26 -4.56 -22.97 0.71
N ASP A 27 -4.00 -23.72 -0.25
CA ASP A 27 -3.42 -25.05 -0.01
C ASP A 27 -2.15 -24.99 0.81
N ARG A 28 -1.33 -23.96 0.57
CA ARG A 28 -0.07 -23.71 1.30
C ARG A 28 0.10 -22.24 1.65
N SER A 29 0.71 -22.02 2.80
CA SER A 29 0.95 -20.66 3.28
C SER A 29 2.19 -20.56 4.14
N TYR A 30 2.94 -19.45 4.00
CA TYR A 30 3.90 -18.96 4.99
C TYR A 30 3.62 -17.47 5.22
N ILE A 31 3.11 -17.11 6.39
CA ILE A 31 2.61 -15.76 6.62
C ILE A 31 3.20 -15.08 7.86
N LEU A 32 3.42 -13.76 7.73
CA LEU A 32 3.48 -12.84 8.85
C LEU A 32 2.04 -12.45 9.23
N VAL A 33 1.63 -12.76 10.45
CA VAL A 33 0.24 -12.55 10.90
C VAL A 33 -0.09 -11.07 11.08
N GLN A 34 0.88 -10.27 11.60
CA GLN A 34 0.74 -8.83 11.83
C GLN A 34 0.94 -8.01 10.54
N GLY A 35 0.66 -6.70 10.66
CA GLY A 35 0.78 -5.74 9.56
C GLY A 35 2.20 -5.37 9.14
N GLY A 36 3.18 -5.71 9.98
CA GLY A 36 4.60 -5.46 9.75
C GLY A 36 5.44 -6.05 10.86
N ALA A 37 6.74 -6.15 10.64
CA ALA A 37 7.73 -6.64 11.59
C ALA A 37 9.14 -6.27 11.09
N SER A 38 10.16 -6.52 11.91
CA SER A 38 11.54 -6.57 11.44
C SER A 38 11.66 -7.47 10.20
N HIS A 39 12.48 -7.04 9.26
CA HIS A 39 12.74 -7.81 8.05
C HIS A 39 13.82 -8.90 8.24
N PHE A 40 14.41 -8.97 9.45
CA PHE A 40 15.39 -9.97 9.84
C PHE A 40 14.79 -11.03 10.77
N ASP A 41 15.58 -12.04 11.13
CA ASP A 41 15.19 -13.18 11.97
C ASP A 41 15.05 -12.85 13.48
N ASP A 42 15.33 -11.62 13.90
CA ASP A 42 15.10 -11.15 15.27
C ASP A 42 13.61 -11.07 15.63
N GLN A 43 12.73 -10.98 14.63
CA GLN A 43 11.29 -11.02 14.74
C GLN A 43 10.69 -9.91 15.63
N PHE A 44 11.32 -8.74 15.74
CA PHE A 44 10.66 -7.62 16.42
C PHE A 44 9.34 -7.28 15.76
N ALA A 45 8.30 -7.10 16.59
CA ALA A 45 6.98 -6.67 16.13
C ALA A 45 6.99 -5.17 15.76
N ILE A 46 5.91 -4.73 15.14
CA ILE A 46 5.79 -3.35 14.66
C ILE A 46 5.55 -2.33 15.79
N ILE A 47 5.07 -2.79 16.95
CA ILE A 47 4.82 -1.97 18.14
C ILE A 47 5.26 -2.72 19.40
N GLY A 48 5.70 -1.96 20.42
CA GLY A 48 6.24 -2.52 21.67
C GLY A 48 5.26 -3.36 22.50
N ASN A 49 3.96 -3.21 22.29
CA ASN A 49 2.94 -4.03 22.95
C ASN A 49 2.85 -5.47 22.42
N ASP A 50 3.44 -5.73 21.27
CA ASP A 50 3.54 -7.04 20.63
C ASP A 50 5.02 -7.47 20.70
N PRO A 51 5.42 -8.32 21.65
CA PRO A 51 6.85 -8.57 21.90
C PRO A 51 7.57 -9.24 20.72
N LYS A 52 6.84 -10.03 19.91
CA LYS A 52 7.39 -10.67 18.71
C LYS A 52 6.38 -10.76 17.58
N ALA A 53 6.89 -10.71 16.37
CA ALA A 53 6.16 -11.06 15.17
C ALA A 53 5.79 -12.56 15.16
N ILE A 54 4.59 -12.86 14.72
CA ILE A 54 4.06 -14.22 14.64
C ILE A 54 4.11 -14.66 13.19
N TYR A 55 4.92 -15.68 12.92
CA TYR A 55 4.91 -16.36 11.62
C TYR A 55 4.15 -17.68 11.72
N ARG A 56 3.45 -18.04 10.66
CA ARG A 56 2.77 -19.33 10.55
C ARG A 56 3.06 -19.97 9.21
N GLU A 57 3.40 -21.24 9.22
CA GLU A 57 3.48 -22.07 8.03
C GLU A 57 2.35 -23.11 8.06
N ASN A 58 1.48 -23.08 7.03
CA ASN A 58 0.33 -23.99 6.91
C ASN A 58 -0.50 -24.06 8.21
N GLY A 59 -0.74 -22.90 8.83
CA GLY A 59 -1.50 -22.73 10.07
C GLY A 59 -0.71 -22.97 11.37
N LYS A 60 0.48 -23.57 11.32
CA LYS A 60 1.32 -23.81 12.51
C LYS A 60 2.26 -22.64 12.75
N GLN A 61 2.37 -22.20 14.00
CA GLN A 61 3.33 -21.16 14.36
C GLN A 61 4.76 -21.68 14.20
N VAL A 62 5.59 -20.86 13.56
CA VAL A 62 7.01 -21.12 13.29
C VAL A 62 7.84 -19.90 13.68
N SER A 63 9.15 -20.10 13.87
CA SER A 63 10.12 -19.01 13.97
C SER A 63 10.71 -18.72 12.60
N ALA A 64 11.08 -17.47 12.35
CA ALA A 64 11.90 -17.13 11.20
C ALA A 64 13.24 -17.89 11.31
N PRO A 65 13.71 -18.54 10.23
CA PRO A 65 14.97 -19.27 10.27
C PRO A 65 16.16 -18.32 10.41
N GLU A 66 17.30 -18.84 10.84
CA GLU A 66 18.57 -18.10 10.86
C GLU A 66 18.90 -17.56 9.47
N GLY A 67 19.33 -16.31 9.40
CA GLY A 67 19.62 -15.63 8.14
C GLY A 67 18.38 -15.19 7.34
N PHE A 68 17.19 -15.26 7.95
CA PHE A 68 15.98 -14.76 7.32
C PHE A 68 16.10 -13.27 6.96
N PHE A 69 15.81 -12.96 5.69
CA PHE A 69 15.47 -11.62 5.25
C PHE A 69 14.17 -11.68 4.44
N SER A 70 13.16 -10.90 4.84
CA SER A 70 11.76 -11.10 4.43
C SER A 70 11.57 -11.18 2.91
N SER A 71 12.09 -10.21 2.13
CA SER A 71 11.87 -10.18 0.68
C SER A 71 12.49 -11.40 -0.02
N GLN A 72 13.69 -11.80 0.38
CA GLN A 72 14.34 -12.98 -0.16
C GLN A 72 13.60 -14.26 0.23
N PHE A 73 13.33 -14.43 1.52
CA PHE A 73 12.73 -15.65 2.05
C PHE A 73 11.31 -15.88 1.50
N TYR A 74 10.51 -14.81 1.40
CA TYR A 74 9.17 -14.94 0.82
C TYR A 74 9.22 -15.35 -0.64
N THR A 75 10.17 -14.79 -1.40
CA THR A 75 10.37 -15.18 -2.80
C THR A 75 10.79 -16.63 -2.93
N ASP A 76 11.80 -17.06 -2.16
CA ASP A 76 12.30 -18.44 -2.17
C ASP A 76 11.18 -19.44 -1.84
N THR A 77 10.41 -19.15 -0.78
CA THR A 77 9.29 -20.00 -0.35
C THR A 77 8.19 -20.06 -1.42
N MET A 78 7.84 -18.93 -2.04
CA MET A 78 6.84 -18.92 -3.11
C MET A 78 7.29 -19.73 -4.33
N LEU A 79 8.54 -19.56 -4.75
CA LEU A 79 9.12 -20.33 -5.86
C LEU A 79 9.16 -21.82 -5.57
N GLU A 80 9.50 -22.20 -4.33
CA GLU A 80 9.45 -23.59 -3.87
C GLU A 80 8.01 -24.17 -3.95
N TYR A 81 7.00 -23.39 -3.49
CA TYR A 81 5.61 -23.84 -3.54
C TYR A 81 5.12 -24.05 -4.97
N ILE A 82 5.45 -23.12 -5.88
CA ILE A 82 5.10 -23.24 -7.30
C ILE A 82 5.79 -24.47 -7.90
N GLU A 83 7.11 -24.64 -7.69
CA GLU A 83 7.87 -25.77 -8.26
C GLU A 83 7.32 -27.12 -7.81
N GLN A 84 7.06 -27.27 -6.50
CA GLN A 84 6.49 -28.52 -5.97
C GLN A 84 5.09 -28.80 -6.51
N GLY A 85 4.28 -27.77 -6.76
CA GLY A 85 2.93 -27.90 -7.31
C GLY A 85 2.88 -28.30 -8.79
N ARG A 86 3.93 -28.03 -9.56
CA ARG A 86 3.97 -28.34 -11.01
C ARG A 86 3.80 -29.82 -11.32
N SER A 87 4.19 -30.71 -10.41
CA SER A 87 4.13 -32.15 -10.60
C SER A 87 2.72 -32.71 -10.82
N ASN A 88 1.66 -32.00 -10.40
CA ASN A 88 0.28 -32.43 -10.55
C ASN A 88 -0.42 -31.88 -11.82
N GLY A 89 0.27 -31.03 -12.60
CA GLY A 89 -0.24 -30.45 -13.84
C GLY A 89 -1.35 -29.41 -13.70
N LYS A 90 -1.66 -28.98 -12.47
CA LYS A 90 -2.67 -27.94 -12.22
C LYS A 90 -2.06 -26.54 -12.37
N PRO A 91 -2.84 -25.55 -12.83
CA PRO A 91 -2.43 -24.16 -12.76
C PRO A 91 -2.30 -23.70 -11.31
N PHE A 92 -1.65 -22.57 -11.08
CA PHE A 92 -1.53 -22.00 -9.74
C PHE A 92 -2.19 -20.62 -9.62
N PHE A 93 -2.60 -20.29 -8.39
CA PHE A 93 -2.90 -18.95 -7.91
C PHE A 93 -1.95 -18.64 -6.77
N ALA A 94 -1.15 -17.59 -6.91
CA ALA A 94 -0.12 -17.21 -5.95
C ALA A 94 -0.32 -15.77 -5.49
N LEU A 95 -0.44 -15.56 -4.17
CA LEU A 95 -0.45 -14.26 -3.52
C LEU A 95 0.86 -14.06 -2.77
N LEU A 96 1.76 -13.24 -3.34
CA LEU A 96 3.04 -12.88 -2.72
C LEU A 96 2.96 -11.47 -2.16
N SER A 97 2.75 -11.37 -0.85
CA SER A 97 2.52 -10.13 -0.12
C SER A 97 3.80 -9.69 0.59
N TYR A 98 4.69 -8.98 -0.11
CA TYR A 98 5.90 -8.45 0.51
C TYR A 98 5.56 -7.50 1.66
N THR A 99 6.29 -7.61 2.78
CA THR A 99 6.21 -6.61 3.85
C THR A 99 6.96 -5.33 3.44
N ALA A 100 8.05 -5.45 2.69
CA ALA A 100 8.75 -4.32 2.11
C ALA A 100 7.85 -3.51 1.15
N PRO A 101 7.94 -2.17 1.10
CA PRO A 101 8.89 -1.32 1.81
C PRO A 101 8.33 -0.72 3.13
N HIS A 102 7.41 -1.41 3.83
CA HIS A 102 6.91 -0.97 5.14
C HIS A 102 8.06 -0.86 6.15
N TRP A 103 8.04 0.15 7.03
CA TRP A 103 8.99 0.24 8.13
C TRP A 103 8.86 -0.96 9.11
N PRO A 104 9.95 -1.30 9.88
CA PRO A 104 11.24 -0.63 9.94
C PRO A 104 12.02 -0.76 8.63
N LEU A 105 12.75 0.31 8.26
CA LEU A 105 13.53 0.35 7.02
C LEU A 105 14.79 -0.50 7.19
N HIS A 106 14.82 -1.66 6.57
CA HIS A 106 15.89 -2.64 6.64
C HIS A 106 16.30 -3.13 5.27
N VAL A 107 17.60 -3.30 5.06
CA VAL A 107 18.16 -3.92 3.86
C VAL A 107 19.36 -4.80 4.23
N PRO A 108 19.68 -5.84 3.44
CA PRO A 108 20.94 -6.57 3.60
C PRO A 108 22.14 -5.63 3.39
N ASP A 109 23.29 -5.96 3.98
CA ASP A 109 24.47 -5.10 4.02
C ASP A 109 24.91 -4.62 2.64
N GLU A 110 24.85 -5.48 1.62
CA GLU A 110 25.24 -5.16 0.24
C GLU A 110 24.30 -4.15 -0.45
N TRP A 111 23.15 -3.83 0.16
CA TRP A 111 22.19 -2.88 -0.35
C TRP A 111 22.24 -1.52 0.36
N LEU A 112 22.95 -1.41 1.50
CA LEU A 112 22.92 -0.23 2.37
C LEU A 112 23.30 1.06 1.68
N ASP A 113 24.33 1.05 0.87
CA ASP A 113 24.94 2.26 0.30
C ASP A 113 24.59 2.49 -1.18
N LYS A 114 23.64 1.70 -1.72
CA LYS A 114 23.25 1.78 -3.13
C LYS A 114 22.74 3.17 -3.56
N TYR A 115 22.12 3.89 -2.64
CA TYR A 115 21.52 5.21 -2.88
C TYR A 115 22.21 6.32 -2.08
N GLU A 116 23.42 6.09 -1.56
CA GLU A 116 24.16 7.09 -0.77
C GLU A 116 24.25 8.43 -1.50
N GLY A 117 23.90 9.52 -0.79
CA GLY A 117 23.90 10.89 -1.29
C GLY A 117 22.77 11.28 -2.23
N ARG A 118 21.93 10.33 -2.67
CA ARG A 118 20.86 10.58 -3.67
C ARG A 118 19.80 11.57 -3.18
N TYR A 119 19.54 11.61 -1.88
CA TYR A 119 18.46 12.38 -1.28
C TYR A 119 18.95 13.59 -0.47
N ALA A 120 20.22 13.93 -0.56
CA ALA A 120 20.84 15.05 0.14
C ALA A 120 20.30 16.43 -0.26
N ALA A 121 19.66 16.52 -1.45
CA ALA A 121 19.02 17.76 -1.92
C ALA A 121 17.70 18.11 -1.20
N GLY A 122 17.16 17.17 -0.43
CA GLY A 122 15.99 17.36 0.43
C GLY A 122 14.63 17.23 -0.26
N TYR A 123 13.59 17.43 0.54
CA TYR A 123 12.21 17.09 0.19
C TYR A 123 11.72 17.76 -1.10
N GLU A 124 11.84 19.07 -1.19
CA GLU A 124 11.28 19.83 -2.32
C GLU A 124 12.02 19.53 -3.64
N ALA A 125 13.34 19.47 -3.61
CA ALA A 125 14.13 19.15 -4.81
C ALA A 125 13.76 17.77 -5.38
N ILE A 126 13.67 16.76 -4.52
CA ILE A 126 13.29 15.39 -4.91
C ILE A 126 11.83 15.33 -5.37
N ARG A 127 10.94 16.07 -4.72
CA ARG A 127 9.53 16.18 -5.11
C ARG A 127 9.37 16.75 -6.52
N GLN A 128 10.08 17.82 -6.85
CA GLN A 128 10.05 18.44 -8.17
C GLN A 128 10.66 17.53 -9.24
N GLU A 129 11.78 16.89 -8.95
CA GLU A 129 12.38 15.91 -9.85
C GLU A 129 11.40 14.76 -10.17
N ARG A 130 10.77 14.20 -9.12
CA ARG A 130 9.77 13.16 -9.27
C ARG A 130 8.59 13.60 -10.13
N LEU A 131 8.05 14.80 -9.88
CA LEU A 131 6.96 15.38 -10.66
C LEU A 131 7.35 15.53 -12.13
N ALA A 132 8.53 16.09 -12.39
CA ALA A 132 9.04 16.25 -13.76
C ALA A 132 9.16 14.90 -14.46
N ARG A 133 9.69 13.88 -13.78
CA ARG A 133 9.84 12.54 -14.34
C ARG A 133 8.49 11.87 -14.63
N MET A 134 7.50 12.03 -13.77
CA MET A 134 6.15 11.49 -14.00
C MET A 134 5.48 12.13 -15.21
N LYS A 135 5.68 13.43 -15.44
CA LYS A 135 5.20 14.13 -16.64
C LYS A 135 5.91 13.63 -17.90
N GLU A 136 7.23 13.49 -17.87
CA GLU A 136 8.03 12.96 -18.97
C GLU A 136 7.59 11.54 -19.36
N MET A 137 7.26 10.71 -18.39
CA MET A 137 6.78 9.34 -18.59
C MET A 137 5.31 9.26 -19.07
N GLY A 138 4.59 10.39 -19.12
CA GLY A 138 3.17 10.43 -19.47
C GLY A 138 2.23 9.90 -18.38
N LEU A 139 2.72 9.74 -17.14
CA LEU A 139 1.91 9.36 -15.99
C LEU A 139 1.02 10.50 -15.49
N LEU A 140 1.38 11.73 -15.81
CA LEU A 140 0.64 12.94 -15.43
C LEU A 140 0.53 13.90 -16.63
N PRO A 141 -0.57 14.64 -16.74
CA PRO A 141 -0.67 15.78 -17.65
C PRO A 141 0.43 16.82 -17.38
N ALA A 142 0.93 17.47 -18.43
CA ALA A 142 2.05 18.43 -18.31
C ALA A 142 1.73 19.65 -17.41
N ASN A 143 0.46 20.04 -17.33
CA ASN A 143 -0.04 21.17 -16.57
C ASN A 143 -0.38 20.86 -15.11
N VAL A 144 -0.22 19.63 -14.64
CA VAL A 144 -0.47 19.28 -13.24
C VAL A 144 0.60 19.92 -12.35
N GLU A 145 0.15 20.62 -11.32
CA GLU A 145 1.00 21.13 -10.26
C GLU A 145 0.87 20.20 -9.04
N ALA A 146 1.96 20.01 -8.29
CA ALA A 146 1.92 19.23 -7.10
C ALA A 146 1.10 19.95 -6.02
N ASN A 147 0.33 19.20 -5.22
CA ASN A 147 -0.33 19.74 -4.05
C ASN A 147 0.71 20.38 -3.11
N VAL A 148 0.32 21.43 -2.42
CA VAL A 148 1.18 22.07 -1.42
C VAL A 148 1.36 21.13 -0.23
N PRO A 149 2.60 20.85 0.22
CA PRO A 149 2.83 20.09 1.43
C PRO A 149 2.12 20.74 2.63
N MET A 150 2.01 20.00 3.71
CA MET A 150 1.47 20.51 5.00
C MET A 150 2.39 21.61 5.58
N ASP A 151 2.43 22.77 4.93
CA ASP A 151 3.25 23.91 5.33
C ASP A 151 2.90 24.37 6.76
N GLY A 152 3.93 24.60 7.55
CA GLY A 152 3.81 25.03 8.95
C GLY A 152 3.47 23.93 9.95
N ALA A 153 3.01 22.77 9.51
CA ALA A 153 2.76 21.62 10.38
C ALA A 153 4.00 20.74 10.57
N LEU A 154 4.88 20.74 9.58
CA LEU A 154 6.10 19.92 9.54
C LEU A 154 7.29 20.81 9.16
N PRO A 155 8.49 20.58 9.72
CA PRO A 155 9.66 21.37 9.38
C PRO A 155 10.03 21.18 7.90
N SER A 156 10.35 22.30 7.23
CA SER A 156 10.94 22.27 5.89
C SER A 156 12.40 21.79 5.97
N TRP A 157 12.95 21.35 4.83
CA TRP A 157 14.36 20.91 4.77
C TRP A 157 15.36 21.93 5.33
N ASP A 158 15.14 23.21 5.05
CA ASP A 158 16.03 24.29 5.48
C ASP A 158 15.97 24.58 6.99
N GLN A 159 14.91 24.18 7.65
CA GLN A 159 14.76 24.31 9.11
C GLN A 159 15.47 23.19 9.88
N LEU A 160 15.90 22.12 9.19
CA LEU A 160 16.60 21.01 9.82
C LEU A 160 18.07 21.36 10.08
N THR A 161 18.62 20.83 11.17
CA THR A 161 20.07 20.82 11.41
C THR A 161 20.78 19.90 10.42
N ASP A 162 22.11 20.06 10.29
CA ASP A 162 22.89 19.19 9.40
C ASP A 162 22.82 17.70 9.79
N GLU A 163 22.71 17.41 11.08
CA GLU A 163 22.53 16.05 11.58
C GLU A 163 21.15 15.49 11.18
N GLN A 164 20.09 16.27 11.38
CA GLN A 164 18.74 15.88 10.96
C GLN A 164 18.67 15.68 9.44
N LYS A 165 19.27 16.57 8.65
CA LYS A 165 19.32 16.40 7.19
C LYS A 165 20.01 15.10 6.77
N ARG A 166 21.12 14.73 7.43
CA ARG A 166 21.79 13.45 7.15
C ARG A 166 20.89 12.26 7.49
N ARG A 167 20.21 12.29 8.64
CA ARG A 167 19.29 11.21 9.05
C ARG A 167 18.10 11.08 8.11
N GLU A 168 17.49 12.18 7.74
CA GLU A 168 16.35 12.21 6.81
C GLU A 168 16.78 11.70 5.42
N ALA A 169 17.89 12.17 4.88
CA ALA A 169 18.43 11.66 3.61
C ALA A 169 18.68 10.15 3.70
N ARG A 170 19.33 9.69 4.78
CA ARG A 170 19.61 8.27 5.01
C ARG A 170 18.34 7.42 5.08
N SER A 171 17.30 7.90 5.74
CA SER A 171 16.01 7.18 5.80
C SER A 171 15.43 6.96 4.41
N MET A 172 15.46 7.97 3.55
CA MET A 172 14.94 7.84 2.18
C MET A 172 15.85 6.99 1.28
N GLU A 173 17.16 7.03 1.46
CA GLU A 173 18.11 6.13 0.79
C GLU A 173 17.80 4.67 1.08
N LEU A 174 17.56 4.35 2.35
CA LEU A 174 17.19 3.00 2.79
C LEU A 174 15.83 2.57 2.25
N TYR A 175 14.85 3.46 2.25
CA TYR A 175 13.56 3.18 1.63
C TYR A 175 13.71 2.86 0.14
N ALA A 176 14.46 3.66 -0.60
CA ALA A 176 14.72 3.40 -2.02
C ALA A 176 15.43 2.06 -2.23
N SER A 177 16.38 1.74 -1.37
CA SER A 177 17.09 0.47 -1.38
C SER A 177 16.18 -0.72 -1.09
N MET A 178 15.22 -0.58 -0.17
CA MET A 178 14.20 -1.61 0.08
C MET A 178 13.30 -1.86 -1.13
N VAL A 179 12.88 -0.79 -1.80
CA VAL A 179 12.05 -0.90 -3.03
C VAL A 179 12.83 -1.62 -4.12
N ASP A 180 14.09 -1.27 -4.33
CA ASP A 180 14.95 -1.89 -5.34
C ASP A 180 15.29 -3.36 -5.00
N ASN A 181 15.52 -3.66 -3.72
CA ASN A 181 15.68 -5.04 -3.26
C ASN A 181 14.43 -5.89 -3.50
N MET A 182 13.24 -5.32 -3.21
CA MET A 182 11.97 -5.99 -3.51
C MET A 182 11.80 -6.22 -5.02
N ASP A 183 12.12 -5.22 -5.85
CA ASP A 183 12.05 -5.33 -7.31
C ASP A 183 13.01 -6.42 -7.84
N HIS A 184 14.23 -6.49 -7.31
CA HIS A 184 15.17 -7.58 -7.59
C HIS A 184 14.54 -8.96 -7.32
N HIS A 185 13.86 -9.13 -6.20
CA HIS A 185 13.22 -10.40 -5.84
C HIS A 185 11.98 -10.69 -6.69
N ILE A 186 11.20 -9.67 -7.11
CA ILE A 186 10.14 -9.81 -8.10
C ILE A 186 10.73 -10.27 -9.44
N GLY A 187 11.87 -9.70 -9.85
CA GLY A 187 12.62 -10.12 -11.03
C GLY A 187 12.93 -11.61 -11.03
N ARG A 188 13.31 -12.17 -9.88
CA ARG A 188 13.55 -13.62 -9.72
C ARG A 188 12.29 -14.46 -9.98
N VAL A 189 11.11 -14.00 -9.56
CA VAL A 189 9.83 -14.67 -9.89
C VAL A 189 9.58 -14.65 -11.39
N ILE A 190 9.76 -13.50 -12.02
CA ILE A 190 9.61 -13.34 -13.48
C ILE A 190 10.56 -14.26 -14.25
N ASP A 191 11.82 -14.30 -13.85
CA ASP A 191 12.84 -15.15 -14.49
C ASP A 191 12.55 -16.65 -14.31
N TYR A 192 12.05 -17.04 -13.15
CA TYR A 192 11.59 -18.39 -12.91
C TYR A 192 10.44 -18.76 -13.86
N LEU A 193 9.41 -17.92 -13.99
CA LEU A 193 8.28 -18.16 -14.91
C LEU A 193 8.73 -18.25 -16.38
N LYS A 194 9.70 -17.42 -16.79
CA LYS A 194 10.30 -17.49 -18.13
C LYS A 194 11.05 -18.81 -18.33
N LYS A 195 11.87 -19.19 -17.36
CA LYS A 195 12.65 -20.44 -17.39
C LYS A 195 11.78 -21.69 -17.47
N THR A 196 10.63 -21.68 -16.80
CA THR A 196 9.69 -22.80 -16.77
C THR A 196 8.69 -22.79 -17.93
N GLY A 197 8.71 -21.74 -18.77
CA GLY A 197 7.78 -21.58 -19.90
C GLY A 197 6.37 -21.17 -19.53
N GLU A 198 6.16 -20.73 -18.29
CA GLU A 198 4.84 -20.35 -17.76
C GLU A 198 4.55 -18.85 -17.88
N TYR A 199 5.59 -18.03 -18.13
CA TYR A 199 5.47 -16.58 -18.19
C TYR A 199 4.39 -16.10 -19.16
N ASP A 200 4.35 -16.65 -20.39
CA ASP A 200 3.42 -16.18 -21.42
C ASP A 200 1.96 -16.56 -21.15
N ASN A 201 1.72 -17.52 -20.25
CA ASN A 201 0.38 -17.94 -19.82
C ASN A 201 0.05 -17.53 -18.38
N THR A 202 0.79 -16.60 -17.79
CA THR A 202 0.54 -16.14 -16.42
C THR A 202 0.01 -14.71 -16.42
N PHE A 203 -1.10 -14.48 -15.69
CA PHE A 203 -1.55 -13.14 -15.32
C PHE A 203 -0.74 -12.67 -14.10
N ILE A 204 -0.07 -11.55 -14.22
CA ILE A 204 0.71 -10.94 -13.14
C ILE A 204 0.14 -9.57 -12.85
N LEU A 205 -0.26 -9.34 -11.59
CA LEU A 205 -0.72 -8.06 -11.09
C LEU A 205 0.20 -7.63 -9.93
N PHE A 206 0.82 -6.48 -10.07
CA PHE A 206 1.56 -5.80 -9.01
C PHE A 206 0.86 -4.50 -8.64
N PHE A 207 0.68 -4.25 -7.35
CA PHE A 207 0.17 -2.98 -6.82
C PHE A 207 0.57 -2.80 -5.35
N SER A 208 0.53 -1.56 -4.86
CA SER A 208 0.65 -1.26 -3.44
C SER A 208 -0.72 -1.35 -2.75
N ASP A 209 -0.75 -1.74 -1.48
CA ASP A 209 -1.98 -1.85 -0.68
C ASP A 209 -2.55 -0.50 -0.24
N ASN A 210 -1.73 0.52 -0.11
CA ASN A 210 -2.11 1.90 0.26
C ASN A 210 -1.06 2.91 -0.21
N GLY A 211 -1.38 4.20 -0.06
CA GLY A 211 -0.39 5.26 -0.24
C GLY A 211 0.78 5.17 0.72
N ALA A 212 1.79 6.02 0.52
CA ALA A 212 2.99 6.06 1.33
C ALA A 212 2.69 6.20 2.83
N ASP A 213 3.44 5.51 3.69
CA ASP A 213 3.22 5.54 5.14
C ASP A 213 3.96 6.70 5.78
N GLY A 214 3.23 7.70 6.29
CA GLY A 214 3.78 8.89 6.94
C GLY A 214 3.96 8.76 8.46
N ASN A 215 3.79 7.58 9.05
CA ASN A 215 3.96 7.42 10.49
C ASN A 215 5.43 7.42 10.89
N ASN A 216 5.70 8.04 12.04
CA ASN A 216 6.91 7.79 12.80
C ASN A 216 6.58 6.82 13.94
N PRO A 217 7.25 5.67 14.03
CA PRO A 217 7.01 4.72 15.12
C PRO A 217 7.17 5.34 16.52
N GLU A 218 8.07 6.31 16.66
CA GLU A 218 8.34 7.03 17.92
C GLU A 218 7.14 7.85 18.41
N ASP A 219 6.21 8.23 17.52
CA ASP A 219 5.03 9.02 17.87
C ASP A 219 3.89 8.18 18.44
N LEU A 220 3.99 6.85 18.36
CA LEU A 220 3.02 5.95 18.97
C LEU A 220 3.18 5.95 20.50
N PRO A 221 2.08 6.04 21.28
CA PRO A 221 2.16 6.10 22.74
C PRO A 221 2.98 4.97 23.35
N GLY A 222 4.04 5.31 24.09
CA GLY A 222 4.94 4.35 24.76
C GLY A 222 5.97 3.69 23.84
N ASN A 223 5.90 3.90 22.54
CA ASN A 223 6.84 3.29 21.60
C ASN A 223 8.22 3.96 21.64
N ASP A 224 8.27 5.25 21.94
CA ASP A 224 9.52 6.00 22.05
C ASP A 224 10.45 5.44 23.15
N VAL A 225 9.90 5.05 24.30
CA VAL A 225 10.65 4.40 25.38
C VAL A 225 11.11 3.01 24.94
N TRP A 226 10.18 2.21 24.41
CA TRP A 226 10.49 0.87 23.93
C TRP A 226 11.57 0.86 22.85
N MET A 227 11.50 1.81 21.91
CA MET A 227 12.50 1.91 20.84
C MET A 227 13.88 2.26 21.38
N LYS A 228 13.99 3.21 22.32
CA LYS A 228 15.26 3.59 22.95
C LYS A 228 15.89 2.45 23.76
N GLU A 229 15.09 1.58 24.34
CA GLU A 229 15.55 0.46 25.14
C GLU A 229 15.99 -0.76 24.29
N ASN A 230 15.45 -0.90 23.07
CA ASN A 230 15.60 -2.13 22.30
C ASN A 230 16.38 -1.96 20.98
N PHE A 231 16.59 -0.72 20.48
CA PHE A 231 17.17 -0.49 19.17
C PHE A 231 18.29 0.56 19.19
N ASP A 232 19.30 0.30 18.39
CA ASP A 232 20.33 1.28 18.03
C ASP A 232 19.97 1.97 16.73
N ASN A 233 19.41 3.17 16.84
CA ASN A 233 19.04 4.03 15.72
C ASN A 233 20.12 5.07 15.40
N SER A 234 21.40 4.85 15.79
CA SER A 234 22.53 5.67 15.34
C SER A 234 22.63 5.71 13.82
N LEU A 235 23.20 6.79 13.28
CA LEU A 235 23.33 6.95 11.81
C LEU A 235 24.07 5.77 11.17
N GLU A 236 25.06 5.23 11.86
CA GLU A 236 25.89 4.10 11.42
C GLU A 236 25.11 2.77 11.40
N ASN A 237 24.09 2.63 12.26
CA ASN A 237 23.31 1.39 12.35
C ASN A 237 21.98 1.47 11.57
N MET A 238 21.60 2.63 11.05
CA MET A 238 20.36 2.76 10.27
C MET A 238 20.32 1.77 9.10
N GLY A 239 19.22 1.05 9.00
CA GLY A 239 18.96 0.07 7.93
C GLY A 239 19.44 -1.35 8.24
N ARG A 240 20.21 -1.54 9.31
CA ARG A 240 20.77 -2.82 9.74
C ARG A 240 19.87 -3.50 10.76
N ARG A 241 20.16 -4.76 11.02
CA ARG A 241 19.59 -5.49 12.16
C ARG A 241 19.76 -4.68 13.45
N GLY A 242 18.70 -4.59 14.26
CA GLY A 242 18.71 -3.86 15.53
C GLY A 242 18.51 -2.36 15.38
N SER A 243 18.23 -1.84 14.17
CA SER A 243 17.66 -0.51 13.98
C SER A 243 16.14 -0.57 13.84
N TYR A 244 15.48 0.54 14.11
CA TYR A 244 14.03 0.66 13.95
C TYR A 244 13.67 2.07 13.51
N ILE A 245 13.62 2.31 12.23
CA ILE A 245 13.41 3.64 11.64
C ILE A 245 12.32 3.63 10.58
N ALA A 246 11.69 4.78 10.39
CA ALA A 246 10.82 5.10 9.28
C ALA A 246 11.33 6.37 8.59
N TYR A 247 10.78 6.71 7.42
CA TYR A 247 11.19 7.93 6.72
C TYR A 247 10.26 9.14 7.02
N GLY A 248 9.16 8.91 7.72
CA GLY A 248 8.31 9.97 8.22
C GLY A 248 7.41 10.68 7.21
N PRO A 249 6.62 11.66 7.67
CA PRO A 249 5.54 12.27 6.88
C PRO A 249 6.03 13.17 5.75
N GLN A 250 7.21 13.79 5.86
CA GLN A 250 7.75 14.63 4.80
C GLN A 250 8.09 13.79 3.56
N TRP A 251 8.85 12.71 3.74
CA TRP A 251 9.17 11.80 2.65
C TRP A 251 7.95 11.03 2.13
N ALA A 252 6.96 10.77 2.99
CA ALA A 252 5.68 10.20 2.55
C ALA A 252 5.00 11.13 1.54
N GLN A 253 4.94 12.44 1.79
CA GLN A 253 4.38 13.42 0.86
C GLN A 253 5.20 13.55 -0.43
N VAL A 254 6.52 13.38 -0.37
CA VAL A 254 7.36 13.28 -1.57
C VAL A 254 7.02 12.03 -2.36
N SER A 255 6.83 10.91 -1.68
CA SER A 255 6.52 9.61 -2.31
C SER A 255 5.14 9.56 -2.94
N THR A 256 4.16 10.30 -2.42
CA THR A 256 2.80 10.40 -2.98
C THR A 256 2.64 11.54 -3.99
N ALA A 257 3.62 12.45 -4.09
CA ALA A 257 3.52 13.58 -5.02
C ALA A 257 3.13 13.13 -6.44
N PRO A 258 2.20 13.84 -7.11
CA PRO A 258 1.71 15.20 -6.79
C PRO A 258 0.49 15.22 -5.86
N PHE A 259 0.01 14.07 -5.40
CA PHE A 259 -1.23 13.95 -4.66
C PHE A 259 -1.10 14.42 -3.20
N PRO A 260 -2.19 14.92 -2.58
CA PRO A 260 -2.15 15.39 -1.20
C PRO A 260 -2.08 14.22 -0.22
N PHE A 261 -1.29 14.43 0.83
CA PHE A 261 -1.19 13.55 1.99
C PHE A 261 -0.67 12.13 1.68
N PHE A 262 -1.08 11.14 2.51
CA PHE A 262 -0.49 9.80 2.54
C PHE A 262 -1.43 8.79 3.22
N LYS A 263 -0.98 7.56 3.45
CA LYS A 263 -1.71 6.46 4.11
C LYS A 263 -2.46 6.93 5.37
N GLY A 264 -3.65 6.40 5.57
CA GLY A 264 -4.56 6.73 6.68
C GLY A 264 -5.52 7.87 6.36
N LEU A 265 -5.40 8.50 5.17
CA LEU A 265 -6.23 9.59 4.70
C LEU A 265 -6.99 9.18 3.44
N THR A 266 -8.19 9.73 3.25
CA THR A 266 -9.04 9.42 2.09
C THR A 266 -8.79 10.34 0.89
N SER A 267 -7.74 11.17 0.96
CA SER A 267 -7.19 11.93 -0.17
C SER A 267 -6.52 11.02 -1.21
N GLN A 268 -6.27 11.52 -2.41
CA GLN A 268 -5.61 10.75 -3.48
C GLN A 268 -4.26 10.18 -3.03
N GLY A 269 -3.44 10.92 -2.27
CA GLY A 269 -2.16 10.42 -1.77
C GLY A 269 -2.27 9.25 -0.79
N GLY A 270 -3.43 9.10 -0.12
CA GLY A 270 -3.67 7.95 0.78
C GLY A 270 -4.24 6.73 0.08
N ILE A 271 -5.01 6.91 -1.01
CA ILE A 271 -5.78 5.82 -1.63
C ILE A 271 -5.36 5.47 -3.07
N GLN A 272 -4.74 6.39 -3.80
CA GLN A 272 -4.29 6.12 -5.16
C GLN A 272 -2.89 5.52 -5.17
N VAL A 273 -2.76 4.34 -5.76
CA VAL A 273 -1.51 3.57 -5.82
C VAL A 273 -1.19 3.17 -7.25
N PRO A 274 0.11 3.00 -7.59
CA PRO A 274 0.49 2.45 -8.88
C PRO A 274 0.08 0.97 -8.97
N ALA A 275 -0.33 0.56 -10.18
CA ALA A 275 -0.56 -0.84 -10.49
C ALA A 275 0.07 -1.18 -11.85
N ILE A 276 0.58 -2.40 -11.99
CA ILE A 276 1.15 -2.92 -13.22
C ILE A 276 0.49 -4.27 -13.51
N ILE A 277 -0.03 -4.43 -14.73
CA ILE A 277 -0.62 -5.68 -15.18
C ILE A 277 0.19 -6.21 -16.37
N ARG A 278 0.59 -7.47 -16.27
CA ARG A 278 1.07 -8.28 -17.39
C ARG A 278 0.14 -9.50 -17.56
N ALA A 279 -0.46 -9.64 -18.70
CA ALA A 279 -1.37 -10.75 -18.97
C ALA A 279 -1.39 -11.10 -20.47
N PRO A 280 -1.67 -12.36 -20.83
CA PRO A 280 -1.88 -12.76 -22.24
C PRO A 280 -3.00 -11.97 -22.92
N GLN A 281 -3.99 -11.52 -22.14
CA GLN A 281 -5.19 -10.82 -22.61
C GLN A 281 -4.98 -9.32 -22.86
N VAL A 282 -3.83 -8.76 -22.50
CA VAL A 282 -3.54 -7.33 -22.71
C VAL A 282 -3.44 -7.05 -24.21
N SER A 283 -4.38 -6.28 -24.73
CA SER A 283 -4.48 -5.97 -26.16
C SER A 283 -3.47 -4.91 -26.62
N GLN A 284 -3.03 -4.05 -25.71
CA GLN A 284 -2.10 -2.93 -25.98
C GLN A 284 -0.96 -2.95 -24.94
N PRO A 285 0.06 -3.81 -25.10
CA PRO A 285 1.17 -3.87 -24.16
C PRO A 285 2.02 -2.59 -24.19
N GLY A 286 2.59 -2.21 -23.06
CA GLY A 286 3.45 -1.03 -22.92
C GLY A 286 2.68 0.30 -22.86
N THR A 287 1.36 0.28 -22.71
CA THR A 287 0.53 1.48 -22.55
C THR A 287 0.28 1.82 -21.09
N ILE A 288 -0.05 3.09 -20.84
CA ILE A 288 -0.54 3.59 -19.55
C ILE A 288 -2.04 3.83 -19.69
N THR A 289 -2.82 3.42 -18.71
CA THR A 289 -4.24 3.73 -18.60
C THR A 289 -4.53 4.48 -17.29
N HIS A 290 -5.52 5.37 -17.35
CA HIS A 290 -6.03 6.11 -16.20
C HIS A 290 -7.42 5.61 -15.76
N GLU A 291 -7.84 4.46 -16.26
CA GLU A 291 -9.09 3.82 -15.86
C GLU A 291 -9.09 3.51 -14.35
N VAL A 292 -10.25 3.69 -13.74
CA VAL A 292 -10.40 3.52 -12.29
C VAL A 292 -10.65 2.07 -11.94
N ALA A 293 -9.69 1.47 -11.27
CA ALA A 293 -9.81 0.16 -10.66
C ALA A 293 -9.67 0.25 -9.12
N HIS A 294 -10.14 -0.74 -8.42
CA HIS A 294 -10.06 -0.86 -6.96
C HIS A 294 -9.66 -2.28 -6.57
N VAL A 295 -9.09 -2.46 -5.38
CA VAL A 295 -8.67 -3.80 -4.91
C VAL A 295 -9.82 -4.82 -4.91
N MET A 296 -11.06 -4.38 -4.70
CA MET A 296 -12.24 -5.27 -4.78
C MET A 296 -12.47 -5.86 -6.19
N ASP A 297 -11.85 -5.29 -7.24
CA ASP A 297 -11.97 -5.74 -8.63
C ASP A 297 -11.04 -6.90 -8.95
N VAL A 298 -10.05 -7.16 -8.11
CA VAL A 298 -9.06 -8.22 -8.31
C VAL A 298 -9.73 -9.60 -8.33
N MET A 299 -10.55 -9.88 -7.32
CA MET A 299 -11.22 -11.18 -7.20
C MET A 299 -12.16 -11.48 -8.38
N PRO A 300 -13.10 -10.61 -8.75
CA PRO A 300 -13.97 -10.88 -9.91
C PRO A 300 -13.20 -11.00 -11.22
N THR A 301 -12.08 -10.27 -11.38
CA THR A 301 -11.22 -10.40 -12.56
C THR A 301 -10.60 -11.80 -12.63
N PHE A 302 -10.03 -12.28 -11.54
CA PHE A 302 -9.40 -13.61 -11.53
C PHE A 302 -10.42 -14.73 -11.70
N LEU A 303 -11.61 -14.62 -11.10
CA LEU A 303 -12.67 -15.60 -11.28
C LEU A 303 -13.12 -15.65 -12.74
N GLU A 304 -13.34 -14.50 -13.39
CA GLU A 304 -13.71 -14.45 -14.80
C GLU A 304 -12.63 -15.06 -15.71
N LEU A 305 -11.36 -14.67 -15.50
CA LEU A 305 -10.24 -15.18 -16.30
C LEU A 305 -10.02 -16.70 -16.10
N ALA A 306 -10.33 -17.21 -14.91
CA ALA A 306 -10.27 -18.63 -14.61
C ALA A 306 -11.53 -19.41 -15.07
N GLY A 307 -12.55 -18.74 -15.61
CA GLY A 307 -13.83 -19.35 -15.99
C GLY A 307 -14.62 -19.88 -14.79
N ILE A 308 -14.46 -19.27 -13.62
CA ILE A 308 -15.11 -19.65 -12.36
C ILE A 308 -16.26 -18.70 -12.10
N GLU A 309 -17.46 -19.27 -11.85
CA GLU A 309 -18.63 -18.48 -11.46
C GLU A 309 -18.42 -17.82 -10.10
N GLN A 310 -18.81 -16.55 -9.98
CA GLN A 310 -18.72 -15.82 -8.71
C GLN A 310 -19.66 -16.42 -7.67
N PRO A 311 -19.21 -16.70 -6.46
CA PRO A 311 -20.09 -17.19 -5.40
C PRO A 311 -21.12 -16.11 -5.01
N SER A 312 -22.37 -16.55 -4.80
CA SER A 312 -23.46 -15.69 -4.35
C SER A 312 -24.31 -16.41 -3.30
N GLY A 313 -24.78 -15.65 -2.31
CA GLY A 313 -25.61 -16.17 -1.22
C GLY A 313 -24.87 -17.13 -0.31
N THR A 314 -24.73 -18.40 -0.66
CA THR A 314 -24.07 -19.41 0.17
C THR A 314 -22.92 -20.07 -0.58
N TYR A 315 -21.74 -20.12 0.03
CA TYR A 315 -20.57 -20.82 -0.48
C TYR A 315 -20.02 -21.78 0.59
N ASN A 316 -19.88 -23.07 0.23
CA ASN A 316 -19.43 -24.12 1.17
C ASN A 316 -20.22 -24.14 2.50
N GLY A 317 -21.53 -23.92 2.45
CA GLY A 317 -22.40 -23.93 3.62
C GLY A 317 -22.32 -22.68 4.50
N ARG A 318 -21.60 -21.64 4.08
CA ARG A 318 -21.52 -20.34 4.75
C ARG A 318 -22.20 -19.27 3.91
N GLU A 319 -22.93 -18.37 4.55
CA GLU A 319 -23.41 -17.16 3.90
C GLU A 319 -22.22 -16.27 3.54
N VAL A 320 -22.18 -15.79 2.31
CA VAL A 320 -21.12 -14.93 1.79
C VAL A 320 -21.70 -13.60 1.32
N ALA A 321 -21.00 -12.52 1.61
CA ALA A 321 -21.34 -11.21 1.10
C ALA A 321 -21.23 -11.17 -0.43
N SER A 322 -22.07 -10.38 -1.07
CA SER A 322 -21.97 -10.13 -2.50
C SER A 322 -20.65 -9.43 -2.84
N ILE A 323 -20.01 -9.86 -3.93
CA ILE A 323 -18.82 -9.21 -4.45
C ILE A 323 -19.25 -7.86 -5.06
N GLU A 324 -18.77 -6.74 -4.51
CA GLU A 324 -19.06 -5.40 -5.04
C GLU A 324 -18.14 -4.99 -6.19
N GLY A 325 -16.97 -5.62 -6.29
CA GLY A 325 -16.02 -5.40 -7.37
C GLY A 325 -16.55 -5.88 -8.73
N ILE A 326 -15.99 -5.32 -9.77
CA ILE A 326 -16.26 -5.70 -11.17
C ILE A 326 -14.97 -6.12 -11.85
N SER A 327 -15.06 -6.98 -12.86
CA SER A 327 -13.88 -7.43 -13.58
C SER A 327 -13.16 -6.26 -14.29
N MET A 328 -11.83 -6.24 -14.18
CA MET A 328 -10.94 -5.31 -14.91
C MET A 328 -10.69 -5.76 -16.37
N ARG A 329 -11.43 -6.74 -16.88
CA ARG A 329 -11.29 -7.21 -18.27
C ARG A 329 -11.38 -6.07 -19.30
N PRO A 330 -12.27 -5.06 -19.16
CA PRO A 330 -12.28 -3.92 -20.07
C PRO A 330 -10.90 -3.22 -20.17
N ILE A 331 -10.19 -3.04 -19.05
CA ILE A 331 -8.84 -2.47 -19.05
C ILE A 331 -7.88 -3.32 -19.88
N LEU A 332 -7.93 -4.65 -19.75
CA LEU A 332 -7.08 -5.56 -20.52
C LEU A 332 -7.35 -5.47 -22.01
N GLU A 333 -8.59 -5.22 -22.38
CA GLU A 333 -9.06 -5.07 -23.77
C GLU A 333 -8.88 -3.63 -24.31
N GLY A 334 -8.32 -2.71 -23.55
CA GLY A 334 -8.16 -1.27 -23.93
C GLY A 334 -9.48 -0.51 -24.00
N LYS A 335 -10.47 -0.93 -23.21
CA LYS A 335 -11.80 -0.31 -23.10
C LYS A 335 -11.97 0.40 -21.78
N ALA A 336 -12.90 1.37 -21.73
CA ALA A 336 -13.26 2.05 -20.50
C ALA A 336 -13.96 1.12 -19.50
N MET A 337 -13.69 1.38 -18.20
CA MET A 337 -14.45 0.76 -17.10
C MET A 337 -15.83 1.38 -16.97
N PRO A 338 -16.85 0.62 -16.54
CA PRO A 338 -18.15 1.19 -16.22
C PRO A 338 -18.04 2.22 -15.09
N GLU A 339 -18.71 3.35 -15.24
CA GLU A 339 -18.82 4.34 -14.17
C GLU A 339 -19.57 3.76 -12.97
N ARG A 340 -19.02 3.94 -11.78
CA ARG A 340 -19.63 3.51 -10.51
C ARG A 340 -19.18 4.39 -9.35
N ALA A 341 -19.96 4.39 -8.28
CA ALA A 341 -19.59 5.03 -7.04
C ALA A 341 -18.71 4.09 -6.21
N ILE A 342 -17.53 4.57 -5.80
CA ILE A 342 -16.59 3.87 -4.92
C ILE A 342 -16.41 4.73 -3.68
N GLY A 343 -16.69 4.17 -2.49
CA GLY A 343 -16.59 4.86 -1.21
C GLY A 343 -15.40 4.39 -0.38
N TRP A 344 -14.90 5.25 0.47
CA TRP A 344 -13.87 4.99 1.47
C TRP A 344 -14.26 5.59 2.82
N GLU A 345 -14.04 4.86 3.87
CA GLU A 345 -14.10 5.35 5.24
C GLU A 345 -12.94 4.76 6.04
N LEU A 346 -12.24 5.61 6.78
CA LEU A 346 -11.19 5.20 7.71
C LEU A 346 -11.06 6.22 8.83
N PHE A 347 -11.26 5.78 10.09
CA PHE A 347 -11.16 6.65 11.28
C PHE A 347 -12.02 7.92 11.20
N GLY A 348 -13.23 7.80 10.63
CA GLY A 348 -14.15 8.93 10.43
C GLY A 348 -13.83 9.82 9.22
N ARG A 349 -12.74 9.58 8.51
CA ARG A 349 -12.39 10.24 7.24
C ARG A 349 -13.14 9.56 6.11
N LYS A 350 -13.79 10.35 5.27
CA LYS A 350 -14.76 9.87 4.30
C LYS A 350 -14.41 10.35 2.90
N ALA A 351 -14.62 9.52 1.90
CA ALA A 351 -14.60 9.93 0.50
C ALA A 351 -15.52 9.05 -0.34
N LEU A 352 -15.99 9.63 -1.45
CA LEU A 352 -16.65 8.88 -2.51
C LEU A 352 -16.21 9.45 -3.85
N ARG A 353 -15.88 8.57 -4.80
CA ARG A 353 -15.59 8.90 -6.20
C ARG A 353 -16.61 8.27 -7.12
N LYS A 354 -17.06 9.05 -8.12
CA LYS A 354 -17.88 8.57 -9.24
C LYS A 354 -17.42 9.26 -10.53
N GLY A 355 -16.90 8.48 -11.45
CA GLY A 355 -16.25 9.02 -12.64
C GLY A 355 -15.08 9.95 -12.27
N ASP A 356 -15.11 11.17 -12.80
CA ASP A 356 -14.11 12.20 -12.54
C ASP A 356 -14.33 12.98 -11.24
N TRP A 357 -15.50 12.84 -10.63
CA TRP A 357 -15.86 13.60 -9.45
C TRP A 357 -15.59 12.84 -8.16
N LYS A 358 -15.07 13.56 -7.17
CA LYS A 358 -14.80 13.03 -5.84
C LYS A 358 -15.25 14.01 -4.76
N ILE A 359 -15.85 13.47 -3.71
CA ILE A 359 -16.11 14.19 -2.46
C ILE A 359 -15.25 13.64 -1.33
N THR A 360 -14.78 14.51 -0.44
CA THR A 360 -14.05 14.13 0.76
C THR A 360 -14.57 14.89 1.97
N ASN A 361 -14.50 14.25 3.14
CA ASN A 361 -14.75 14.90 4.42
C ASN A 361 -13.69 14.39 5.40
N MET A 362 -12.77 15.27 5.76
CA MET A 362 -11.69 15.01 6.70
C MET A 362 -11.62 16.12 7.73
N ASN A 363 -11.31 15.76 8.96
CA ASN A 363 -11.14 16.74 10.05
C ASN A 363 -9.83 17.55 9.87
N PRO A 364 -9.74 18.74 10.47
CA PRO A 364 -8.46 19.43 10.59
C PRO A 364 -7.39 18.53 11.24
N PRO A 365 -6.12 18.65 10.85
CA PRO A 365 -5.56 19.60 9.87
C PRO A 365 -5.65 19.17 8.40
N TYR A 366 -6.23 18.02 8.10
CA TYR A 366 -6.26 17.43 6.75
C TYR A 366 -7.39 17.97 5.87
N GLY A 367 -8.41 18.53 6.48
CA GLY A 367 -9.58 19.08 5.81
C GLY A 367 -10.31 20.10 6.69
N THR A 368 -11.51 20.46 6.30
CA THR A 368 -12.34 21.49 6.95
C THR A 368 -13.44 20.94 7.85
N ALA A 369 -13.50 19.62 8.04
CA ALA A 369 -14.64 18.91 8.63
C ALA A 369 -15.98 19.11 7.86
N GLN A 370 -15.91 19.68 6.66
CA GLN A 370 -17.05 19.84 5.74
C GLN A 370 -16.79 18.98 4.49
N TRP A 371 -17.85 18.69 3.76
CA TRP A 371 -17.69 18.01 2.46
C TRP A 371 -17.10 18.97 1.43
N GLN A 372 -16.02 18.54 0.81
CA GLN A 372 -15.30 19.20 -0.28
C GLN A 372 -15.52 18.40 -1.57
N LEU A 373 -15.56 19.08 -2.72
CA LEU A 373 -15.82 18.50 -4.03
C LEU A 373 -14.66 18.79 -4.99
N TYR A 374 -14.19 17.77 -5.70
CA TYR A 374 -13.10 17.88 -6.66
C TYR A 374 -13.47 17.23 -8.00
N ASN A 375 -12.95 17.79 -9.10
CA ASN A 375 -12.96 17.16 -10.42
C ASN A 375 -11.54 16.63 -10.70
N LEU A 376 -11.33 15.34 -10.57
CA LEU A 376 -10.00 14.72 -10.68
C LEU A 376 -9.44 14.69 -12.10
N ALA A 377 -10.26 14.86 -13.14
CA ALA A 377 -9.78 15.02 -14.51
C ALA A 377 -9.09 16.38 -14.74
N GLU A 378 -9.56 17.44 -14.06
CA GLU A 378 -9.01 18.79 -14.16
C GLU A 378 -8.03 19.10 -13.02
N ASP A 379 -8.23 18.51 -11.86
CA ASP A 379 -7.49 18.72 -10.62
C ASP A 379 -7.24 17.39 -9.88
N PRO A 380 -6.35 16.54 -10.39
CA PRO A 380 -6.03 15.26 -9.76
C PRO A 380 -5.36 15.42 -8.40
N THR A 381 -4.94 16.65 -8.06
CA THR A 381 -4.24 16.97 -6.80
C THR A 381 -5.15 17.52 -5.70
N GLU A 382 -6.46 17.52 -5.92
CA GLU A 382 -7.45 17.96 -4.92
C GLU A 382 -7.14 19.35 -4.32
N SER A 383 -6.69 20.28 -5.15
CA SER A 383 -6.22 21.61 -4.73
C SER A 383 -7.34 22.66 -4.72
N ARG A 384 -8.44 22.41 -5.46
CA ARG A 384 -9.53 23.38 -5.65
C ARG A 384 -10.87 22.79 -5.24
N ASP A 385 -11.36 23.18 -4.08
CA ASP A 385 -12.70 22.81 -3.66
C ASP A 385 -13.76 23.49 -4.54
N LEU A 386 -14.58 22.67 -5.19
CA LEU A 386 -15.65 23.08 -6.10
C LEU A 386 -17.05 23.01 -5.46
N ALA A 387 -17.18 22.65 -4.18
CA ALA A 387 -18.48 22.43 -3.51
C ALA A 387 -19.43 23.63 -3.64
N ALA A 388 -18.93 24.84 -3.43
CA ALA A 388 -19.74 26.06 -3.56
C ALA A 388 -20.11 26.39 -5.02
N ARG A 389 -19.32 25.94 -6.00
CA ARG A 389 -19.56 26.20 -7.44
C ARG A 389 -20.50 25.18 -8.09
N HIS A 390 -20.52 23.96 -7.55
CA HIS A 390 -21.30 22.83 -8.09
C HIS A 390 -22.15 22.15 -7.02
N PRO A 391 -23.07 22.89 -6.35
CA PRO A 391 -23.85 22.35 -5.25
C PRO A 391 -24.75 21.17 -5.65
N GLU A 392 -25.23 21.14 -6.90
CA GLU A 392 -26.03 20.02 -7.42
C GLU A 392 -25.20 18.75 -7.56
N LYS A 393 -23.95 18.85 -8.03
CA LYS A 393 -23.04 17.71 -8.14
C LYS A 393 -22.65 17.19 -6.74
N LEU A 394 -22.40 18.09 -5.80
CA LEU A 394 -22.18 17.71 -4.40
C LEU A 394 -23.38 16.94 -3.84
N ALA A 395 -24.60 17.44 -4.06
CA ALA A 395 -25.82 16.78 -3.57
C ALA A 395 -26.02 15.38 -4.21
N GLU A 396 -25.70 15.23 -5.50
CA GLU A 396 -25.72 13.92 -6.19
C GLU A 396 -24.78 12.93 -5.48
N LEU A 397 -23.50 13.31 -5.29
CA LEU A 397 -22.51 12.42 -4.70
C LEU A 397 -22.76 12.14 -3.20
N LEU A 398 -23.34 13.07 -2.48
CA LEU A 398 -23.80 12.84 -1.10
C LEU A 398 -24.89 11.77 -1.03
N LYS A 399 -25.81 11.74 -1.98
CA LYS A 399 -26.83 10.69 -2.08
C LYS A 399 -26.18 9.33 -2.37
N ASP A 400 -25.18 9.29 -3.26
CA ASP A 400 -24.41 8.07 -3.54
C ASP A 400 -23.63 7.62 -2.29
N TRP A 401 -23.08 8.56 -1.51
CA TRP A 401 -22.42 8.28 -0.23
C TRP A 401 -23.39 7.66 0.79
N GLU A 402 -24.59 8.21 0.95
CA GLU A 402 -25.63 7.65 1.85
C GLU A 402 -25.99 6.21 1.43
N ALA A 403 -26.12 5.96 0.14
CA ALA A 403 -26.35 4.62 -0.39
C ALA A 403 -25.18 3.66 -0.12
N TYR A 404 -23.94 4.14 -0.23
CA TYR A 404 -22.74 3.37 0.13
C TYR A 404 -22.72 3.04 1.62
N VAL A 405 -22.98 4.01 2.49
CA VAL A 405 -23.05 3.82 3.95
C VAL A 405 -24.07 2.75 4.32
N ALA A 406 -25.28 2.84 3.76
CA ALA A 406 -26.35 1.89 4.04
C ALA A 406 -26.03 0.47 3.56
N ARG A 407 -25.42 0.34 2.35
CA ARG A 407 -25.09 -0.95 1.77
C ARG A 407 -23.93 -1.65 2.50
N ASN A 408 -22.94 -0.88 2.93
CA ASN A 408 -21.71 -1.42 3.53
C ASN A 408 -21.72 -1.40 5.06
N ASN A 409 -22.82 -1.02 5.68
CA ASN A 409 -22.93 -0.95 7.14
C ASN A 409 -21.83 -0.05 7.77
N VAL A 410 -21.50 1.05 7.11
CA VAL A 410 -20.46 1.96 7.58
C VAL A 410 -20.83 2.52 8.95
N LEU A 411 -19.98 2.28 9.93
CA LEU A 411 -20.19 2.80 11.28
C LEU A 411 -19.89 4.30 11.30
N MET A 412 -20.97 5.08 11.49
CA MET A 412 -20.86 6.54 11.61
C MET A 412 -20.82 6.91 13.09
N GLY A 413 -19.71 7.51 13.54
CA GLY A 413 -19.54 7.93 14.93
C GLY A 413 -18.43 8.96 15.08
N GLU A 414 -18.34 9.59 16.25
CA GLU A 414 -17.15 10.31 16.65
C GLU A 414 -16.13 9.27 17.12
N PHE A 415 -15.16 8.98 16.26
CA PHE A 415 -14.05 8.11 16.60
C PHE A 415 -12.91 8.98 17.13
N ASP A 416 -12.58 8.85 18.40
CA ASP A 416 -11.32 9.36 18.98
C ASP A 416 -10.14 8.40 18.65
N LEU A 417 -10.17 7.83 17.46
CA LEU A 417 -9.10 6.97 16.96
C LEU A 417 -8.08 7.86 16.25
N ARG A 418 -6.99 8.11 16.94
CA ARG A 418 -5.82 8.78 16.38
C ARG A 418 -4.94 7.72 15.71
N TYR A 419 -4.75 7.84 14.41
CA TYR A 419 -3.71 7.10 13.70
C TYR A 419 -2.35 7.69 14.08
N GLY A 420 -1.28 6.90 14.17
CA GLY A 420 0.00 7.31 14.78
C GLY A 420 0.49 8.74 14.49
N PHE A 421 0.38 9.18 13.22
CA PHE A 421 0.72 10.54 12.82
C PHE A 421 -0.18 11.62 13.44
N ASP A 422 -1.46 11.34 13.68
CA ASP A 422 -2.38 12.29 14.30
C ASP A 422 -1.93 12.68 15.72
N THR A 423 -1.25 11.78 16.42
CA THR A 423 -0.70 12.04 17.75
C THR A 423 0.39 13.10 17.72
N CYS A 424 1.27 13.07 16.71
CA CYS A 424 2.27 14.11 16.53
C CYS A 424 1.64 15.46 16.24
N LEU A 425 0.72 15.53 15.27
CA LEU A 425 0.09 16.77 14.86
C LEU A 425 -0.69 17.45 15.99
N TYR A 426 -1.44 16.70 16.78
CA TYR A 426 -2.26 17.28 17.86
C TYR A 426 -1.46 17.65 19.10
N ASP A 427 -0.46 16.89 19.48
CA ASP A 427 0.23 17.05 20.75
C ASP A 427 1.59 17.77 20.65
N ARG A 428 2.29 17.71 19.53
CA ARG A 428 3.66 18.26 19.39
C ARG A 428 3.85 19.23 18.23
N CYS A 429 3.18 19.05 17.12
CA CYS A 429 3.44 19.81 15.90
C CYS A 429 2.66 21.14 15.84
N PHE A 430 1.63 21.34 16.65
CA PHE A 430 0.81 22.55 16.72
C PHE A 430 0.91 23.27 18.06
N LYS A 431 1.81 22.89 18.96
CA LYS A 431 2.18 23.63 20.16
C LYS A 431 3.53 24.30 19.98
#